data_2426e84bd890666bd63865fe0d1aa0b4
#
_entry.id   2426e84bd890666bd63865fe0d1aa0b4
#
_cell.length_a   1.000
_cell.length_b   1.000
_cell.length_c   1.000
_cell.angle_alpha   90.00
_cell.angle_beta   90.00
_cell.angle_gamma   90.00
#
_symmetry.space_group_name_H-M   'P 1'
#
loop_
_entity.id
_entity.type
_entity.pdbx_description
1 polymer ?
#
loop_
_entity_poly.entity_id
_entity_poly.type
_entity_poly.pdbx_seq_one_letter_code
_entity_poly.pdbx_strand_id
1 'polypeptide(L)'
;MNEGTRVEVRDLFFNTPARAKYLKKEATELAKMVATLNQIALAQPGVSFKLMHNGRILCNWPRTEDLLARVGAVLGAGTASAMLPIFYGGTDLAISGFVGKPLISRTSGQHQYLFVNGRAVVDHMVNNRIKAAYHSMLMEHRKPVFVLNLTIDPALVDVNVHPRKSEVRFEDQKMVVSRIYGAVKSALEAGDLMPRASESVRYMSEREPVAFVEAPRVMERLNFGAPKFVQESFVRESGGLDFEEEKEPTMKVICQLQNAYILALNEDGLVVIDQHAAHEKVRFEELMDEYEAREKRPQSLLLPLTLELSRDEQVVLSENLAVFEGLGFEIEEFGGDSFVVRAVPSCLGGEDLDSVIRGVLDDVGAGAKASNLQGRVEAILTYMSCRSAIKFGRSMGMMEMEALVAQMDGLKRPYTCPHGRPTMVSLNMEELARMFGRK
;
A
#
# COMPACT_ATOMS: atom_id res chain seq x y z
N MET A 1 48.70 23.21 -1.49
CA MET A 1 47.77 23.12 -0.34
C MET A 1 46.45 22.64 -0.90
N ASN A 2 45.83 21.63 -0.29
CA ASN A 2 44.49 21.24 -0.74
C ASN A 2 43.51 22.33 -0.31
N GLU A 3 42.77 22.86 -1.27
CA GLU A 3 41.69 23.81 -0.98
C GLU A 3 40.61 23.12 -0.15
N GLY A 4 40.16 23.79 0.91
CA GLY A 4 39.12 23.26 1.78
C GLY A 4 38.84 24.14 2.99
N THR A 5 37.73 23.88 3.68
CA THR A 5 37.34 24.58 4.91
C THR A 5 37.19 23.56 6.05
N ARG A 6 37.77 23.84 7.21
CA ARG A 6 37.53 23.07 8.45
C ARG A 6 36.72 23.94 9.41
N VAL A 7 35.60 23.42 9.88
CA VAL A 7 34.77 24.04 10.93
C VAL A 7 34.82 23.12 12.15
N GLU A 8 35.16 23.68 13.32
CA GLU A 8 35.19 22.94 14.57
C GLU A 8 34.27 23.62 15.58
N VAL A 9 33.33 22.86 16.15
CA VAL A 9 32.39 23.34 17.19
C VAL A 9 32.71 22.58 18.47
N ARG A 10 33.10 23.30 19.53
CA ARG A 10 33.39 22.74 20.84
C ARG A 10 32.43 23.29 21.87
N ASP A 11 32.19 22.52 22.93
CA ASP A 11 31.39 22.93 24.09
C ASP A 11 30.04 23.54 23.74
N LEU A 12 29.27 22.85 22.88
CA LEU A 12 27.98 23.28 22.41
C LEU A 12 27.06 23.65 23.58
N PHE A 13 26.52 24.88 23.57
CA PHE A 13 25.67 25.46 24.64
C PHE A 13 26.38 25.78 25.97
N PHE A 14 27.72 25.91 26.01
CA PHE A 14 28.44 26.27 27.23
C PHE A 14 27.90 27.56 27.87
N ASN A 15 27.56 28.55 27.07
CA ASN A 15 27.01 29.85 27.49
C ASN A 15 25.48 29.89 27.57
N THR A 16 24.78 28.79 27.31
CA THR A 16 23.32 28.68 27.34
C THR A 16 22.87 27.40 28.07
N PRO A 17 23.09 27.33 29.39
CA PRO A 17 22.82 26.08 30.17
C PRO A 17 21.36 25.64 30.10
N ALA A 18 20.42 26.56 29.93
CA ALA A 18 19.01 26.23 29.67
C ALA A 18 18.82 25.40 28.38
N ARG A 19 19.55 25.74 27.32
CA ARG A 19 19.52 24.95 26.05
C ARG A 19 20.22 23.62 26.18
N ALA A 20 21.34 23.54 26.94
CA ALA A 20 22.03 22.30 27.21
C ALA A 20 21.11 21.22 27.84
N LYS A 21 20.17 21.66 28.72
CA LYS A 21 19.17 20.78 29.35
C LYS A 21 18.17 20.15 28.36
N TYR A 22 17.99 20.72 27.17
CA TYR A 22 17.11 20.17 26.14
C TYR A 22 17.79 19.16 25.22
N LEU A 23 19.11 18.97 25.34
CA LEU A 23 19.80 17.90 24.64
C LEU A 23 19.27 16.54 25.13
N LYS A 24 18.90 15.71 24.18
CA LYS A 24 18.46 14.34 24.46
C LYS A 24 19.67 13.42 24.62
N LYS A 25 19.41 12.14 24.85
CA LYS A 25 20.48 11.12 24.90
C LYS A 25 21.28 11.14 23.59
N GLU A 26 22.59 10.89 23.67
CA GLU A 26 23.53 10.91 22.54
C GLU A 26 23.02 10.14 21.32
N ALA A 27 22.50 8.91 21.51
CA ALA A 27 21.92 8.10 20.44
C ALA A 27 20.75 8.80 19.72
N THR A 28 19.90 9.56 20.46
CA THR A 28 18.77 10.28 19.89
C THR A 28 19.23 11.50 19.08
N GLU A 29 20.23 12.22 19.55
CA GLU A 29 20.79 13.37 18.81
C GLU A 29 21.56 12.88 17.58
N LEU A 30 22.29 11.78 17.68
CA LEU A 30 22.97 11.14 16.56
C LEU A 30 21.98 10.72 15.47
N ALA A 31 20.85 10.09 15.84
CA ALA A 31 19.81 9.71 14.89
C ALA A 31 19.23 10.92 14.13
N LYS A 32 19.07 12.08 14.79
CA LYS A 32 18.61 13.32 14.13
C LYS A 32 19.69 13.88 13.19
N MET A 33 20.97 13.80 13.59
CA MET A 33 22.08 14.24 12.73
C MET A 33 22.13 13.39 11.46
N VAL A 34 22.00 12.07 11.58
CA VAL A 34 21.91 11.15 10.43
C VAL A 34 20.71 11.50 9.54
N ALA A 35 19.52 11.72 10.12
CA ALA A 35 18.35 12.10 9.36
C ALA A 35 18.52 13.42 8.59
N THR A 36 19.18 14.41 9.21
CA THR A 36 19.51 15.67 8.55
C THR A 36 20.52 15.48 7.42
N LEU A 37 21.52 14.63 7.64
CA LEU A 37 22.53 14.33 6.63
C LEU A 37 21.91 13.57 5.45
N ASN A 38 20.97 12.65 5.70
CA ASN A 38 20.20 11.96 4.66
C ASN A 38 19.47 12.97 3.74
N GLN A 39 18.80 13.96 4.32
CA GLN A 39 18.13 15.01 3.54
C GLN A 39 19.11 15.80 2.66
N ILE A 40 20.24 16.21 3.24
CA ILE A 40 21.26 16.98 2.51
C ILE A 40 21.85 16.13 1.38
N ALA A 41 22.18 14.87 1.65
CA ALA A 41 22.80 13.98 0.68
C ALA A 41 21.87 13.64 -0.49
N LEU A 42 20.57 13.50 -0.23
CA LEU A 42 19.55 13.28 -1.27
C LEU A 42 19.30 14.55 -2.10
N ALA A 43 19.39 15.74 -1.48
CA ALA A 43 19.29 17.01 -2.20
C ALA A 43 20.52 17.30 -3.08
N GLN A 44 21.69 16.77 -2.72
CA GLN A 44 22.97 17.09 -3.36
C GLN A 44 23.72 15.77 -3.73
N PRO A 45 23.23 14.98 -4.68
CA PRO A 45 23.89 13.73 -5.07
C PRO A 45 25.29 13.94 -5.65
N GLY A 46 25.56 15.10 -6.26
CA GLY A 46 26.87 15.49 -6.80
C GLY A 46 27.95 15.77 -5.75
N VAL A 47 27.65 15.66 -4.44
CA VAL A 47 28.58 15.88 -3.34
C VAL A 47 28.83 14.56 -2.61
N SER A 48 30.07 14.29 -2.19
CA SER A 48 30.39 13.15 -1.33
C SER A 48 30.19 13.51 0.14
N PHE A 49 29.64 12.57 0.92
CA PHE A 49 29.41 12.75 2.36
C PHE A 49 30.01 11.62 3.15
N LYS A 50 30.68 11.95 4.24
CA LYS A 50 31.22 10.99 5.19
C LYS A 50 30.90 11.43 6.62
N LEU A 51 30.22 10.57 7.37
CA LEU A 51 29.93 10.78 8.79
C LEU A 51 30.73 9.79 9.62
N MET A 52 31.43 10.32 10.63
CA MET A 52 32.16 9.51 11.60
C MET A 52 31.66 9.83 13.00
N HIS A 53 31.55 8.83 13.85
CA HIS A 53 31.21 8.96 15.26
C HIS A 53 32.10 8.04 16.09
N ASN A 54 32.75 8.57 17.11
CA ASN A 54 33.68 7.84 17.99
C ASN A 54 34.72 7.00 17.21
N GLY A 55 35.30 7.57 16.16
CA GLY A 55 36.29 6.92 15.30
C GLY A 55 35.74 5.90 14.31
N ARG A 56 34.41 5.61 14.32
CA ARG A 56 33.76 4.69 13.39
C ARG A 56 33.06 5.46 12.27
N ILE A 57 33.16 4.94 11.06
CA ILE A 57 32.43 5.48 9.91
C ILE A 57 30.99 4.97 9.99
N LEU A 58 30.03 5.89 10.09
CA LEU A 58 28.60 5.58 10.06
C LEU A 58 28.03 5.64 8.64
N CYS A 59 28.42 6.66 7.87
CA CYS A 59 28.00 6.84 6.50
C CYS A 59 29.19 7.22 5.64
N ASN A 60 29.26 6.69 4.43
CA ASN A 60 30.24 7.05 3.41
C ASN A 60 29.58 6.96 2.04
N TRP A 61 29.12 8.11 1.55
CA TRP A 61 28.38 8.21 0.29
C TRP A 61 29.22 8.97 -0.73
N PRO A 62 29.77 8.27 -1.74
CA PRO A 62 30.57 8.92 -2.79
C PRO A 62 29.70 9.85 -3.64
N ARG A 63 30.33 10.78 -4.32
CA ARG A 63 29.69 11.60 -5.36
C ARG A 63 29.06 10.69 -6.42
N THR A 64 27.84 11.04 -6.88
CA THR A 64 27.16 10.37 -7.98
C THR A 64 26.33 11.41 -8.74
N GLU A 65 26.10 11.18 -10.03
CA GLU A 65 25.15 11.95 -10.85
C GLU A 65 23.79 11.27 -10.90
N ASP A 66 23.72 10.00 -10.51
CA ASP A 66 22.48 9.21 -10.45
C ASP A 66 21.82 9.34 -9.08
N LEU A 67 20.62 9.96 -9.06
CA LEU A 67 19.82 10.08 -7.86
C LEU A 67 19.39 8.72 -7.30
N LEU A 68 19.12 7.70 -8.16
CA LEU A 68 18.73 6.37 -7.70
C LEU A 68 19.88 5.68 -6.97
N ALA A 69 21.11 5.81 -7.48
CA ALA A 69 22.29 5.31 -6.79
C ALA A 69 22.48 6.01 -5.43
N ARG A 70 22.20 7.32 -5.33
CA ARG A 70 22.20 8.05 -4.06
C ARG A 70 21.11 7.56 -3.11
N VAL A 71 19.91 7.31 -3.60
CA VAL A 71 18.81 6.71 -2.83
C VAL A 71 19.23 5.35 -2.27
N GLY A 72 19.86 4.51 -3.10
CA GLY A 72 20.38 3.21 -2.69
C GLY A 72 21.45 3.30 -1.59
N ALA A 73 22.35 4.29 -1.67
CA ALA A 73 23.39 4.52 -0.66
C ALA A 73 22.82 5.04 0.67
N VAL A 74 21.74 5.85 0.64
CA VAL A 74 21.15 6.51 1.82
C VAL A 74 20.03 5.66 2.45
N LEU A 75 19.15 5.09 1.65
CA LEU A 75 17.94 4.37 2.10
C LEU A 75 18.06 2.85 1.99
N GLY A 76 19.18 2.36 1.44
CA GLY A 76 19.43 0.94 1.20
C GLY A 76 19.08 0.49 -0.23
N ALA A 77 19.87 -0.47 -0.73
CA ALA A 77 19.72 -1.00 -2.11
C ALA A 77 18.35 -1.65 -2.34
N GLY A 78 17.79 -2.32 -1.34
CA GLY A 78 16.43 -2.90 -1.42
C GLY A 78 15.34 -1.85 -1.57
N THR A 79 15.48 -0.68 -0.93
CA THR A 79 14.56 0.45 -1.14
C THR A 79 14.70 1.00 -2.55
N ALA A 80 15.92 1.21 -3.04
CA ALA A 80 16.15 1.77 -4.38
C ALA A 80 15.61 0.86 -5.49
N SER A 81 15.75 -0.46 -5.37
CA SER A 81 15.23 -1.43 -6.37
C SER A 81 13.70 -1.42 -6.47
N ALA A 82 13.03 -1.01 -5.41
CA ALA A 82 11.56 -0.91 -5.36
C ALA A 82 11.05 0.52 -5.57
N MET A 83 11.86 1.42 -6.11
CA MET A 83 11.47 2.78 -6.46
C MET A 83 11.08 2.89 -7.94
N LEU A 84 10.03 3.63 -8.21
CA LEU A 84 9.53 3.96 -9.54
C LEU A 84 9.92 5.40 -9.89
N PRO A 85 10.45 5.66 -11.09
CA PRO A 85 10.79 7.00 -11.52
C PRO A 85 9.54 7.85 -11.76
N ILE A 86 9.64 9.13 -11.40
CA ILE A 86 8.62 10.13 -11.70
C ILE A 86 9.25 11.25 -12.52
N PHE A 87 8.55 11.62 -13.57
CA PHE A 87 8.88 12.77 -14.37
C PHE A 87 7.61 13.48 -14.84
N TYR A 88 7.54 14.79 -14.58
CA TYR A 88 6.54 15.69 -15.14
C TYR A 88 7.25 16.99 -15.54
N GLY A 89 7.13 17.37 -16.80
CA GLY A 89 7.69 18.61 -17.34
C GLY A 89 6.56 19.58 -17.73
N GLY A 90 6.44 20.68 -17.00
CA GLY A 90 5.55 21.80 -17.32
C GLY A 90 6.36 23.11 -17.38
N THR A 91 5.75 24.18 -17.88
CA THR A 91 6.40 25.50 -17.99
C THR A 91 6.70 26.09 -16.62
N ASP A 92 5.79 25.97 -15.67
CA ASP A 92 5.85 26.64 -14.36
C ASP A 92 6.30 25.70 -13.25
N LEU A 93 6.14 24.39 -13.45
CA LEU A 93 6.49 23.35 -12.49
C LEU A 93 7.04 22.12 -13.22
N ALA A 94 8.24 21.69 -12.85
CA ALA A 94 8.76 20.37 -13.19
C ALA A 94 8.86 19.52 -11.93
N ILE A 95 8.52 18.22 -12.06
CA ILE A 95 8.60 17.23 -10.98
C ILE A 95 9.49 16.10 -11.45
N SER A 96 10.48 15.74 -10.64
CA SER A 96 11.37 14.62 -10.92
C SER A 96 11.68 13.85 -9.63
N GLY A 97 12.16 12.63 -9.75
CA GLY A 97 12.54 11.81 -8.61
C GLY A 97 11.93 10.44 -8.62
N PHE A 98 11.60 9.92 -7.44
CA PHE A 98 11.19 8.53 -7.27
C PHE A 98 10.08 8.38 -6.23
N VAL A 99 9.19 7.42 -6.46
CA VAL A 99 8.15 6.99 -5.51
C VAL A 99 8.26 5.48 -5.31
N GLY A 100 8.12 5.03 -4.07
CA GLY A 100 8.27 3.63 -3.71
C GLY A 100 7.05 2.79 -4.09
N LYS A 101 7.26 1.53 -4.51
CA LYS A 101 6.17 0.55 -4.60
C LYS A 101 5.46 0.42 -3.24
N PRO A 102 4.17 0.02 -3.19
CA PRO A 102 3.42 -0.15 -1.93
C PRO A 102 4.15 -1.03 -0.91
N LEU A 103 4.88 -2.03 -1.37
CA LEU A 103 5.65 -2.97 -0.56
C LEU A 103 6.62 -2.28 0.42
N ILE A 104 7.30 -1.21 0.00
CA ILE A 104 8.31 -0.52 0.83
C ILE A 104 7.72 0.61 1.69
N SER A 105 6.39 0.74 1.76
CA SER A 105 5.73 1.73 2.61
C SER A 105 6.12 1.57 4.09
N ARG A 106 6.13 2.66 4.86
CA ARG A 106 6.59 2.71 6.26
C ARG A 106 5.47 3.19 7.19
N THR A 107 5.56 2.88 8.47
CA THR A 107 4.65 3.44 9.50
C THR A 107 5.01 4.89 9.85
N SER A 108 6.28 5.26 9.74
CA SER A 108 6.77 6.62 9.98
C SER A 108 6.94 7.42 8.68
N GLY A 109 6.82 8.75 8.77
CA GLY A 109 7.07 9.65 7.62
C GLY A 109 8.54 10.03 7.40
N GLN A 110 9.48 9.32 8.03
CA GLN A 110 10.91 9.67 7.95
C GLN A 110 11.52 9.49 6.56
N HIS A 111 10.88 8.71 5.69
CA HIS A 111 11.34 8.44 4.33
C HIS A 111 10.51 9.19 3.26
N GLN A 112 9.96 10.34 3.64
CA GLN A 112 9.21 11.25 2.76
C GLN A 112 10.06 12.48 2.51
N TYR A 113 10.81 12.49 1.39
CA TYR A 113 11.73 13.56 1.05
C TYR A 113 11.15 14.39 -0.09
N LEU A 114 10.81 15.63 0.22
CA LEU A 114 10.35 16.64 -0.75
C LEU A 114 11.37 17.77 -0.83
N PHE A 115 11.78 18.08 -2.02
CA PHE A 115 12.69 19.20 -2.30
C PHE A 115 12.00 20.19 -3.23
N VAL A 116 12.10 21.46 -2.92
CA VAL A 116 11.64 22.57 -3.77
C VAL A 116 12.84 23.44 -4.10
N ASN A 117 13.20 23.52 -5.37
CA ASN A 117 14.40 24.22 -5.84
C ASN A 117 15.67 23.83 -5.05
N GLY A 118 15.84 22.52 -4.78
CA GLY A 118 16.96 21.95 -4.03
C GLY A 118 16.90 22.11 -2.51
N ARG A 119 15.83 22.71 -1.97
CA ARG A 119 15.63 22.88 -0.53
C ARG A 119 14.69 21.81 0.02
N ALA A 120 15.09 21.12 1.09
CA ALA A 120 14.23 20.16 1.77
C ALA A 120 13.06 20.88 2.47
N VAL A 121 11.84 20.44 2.19
CA VAL A 121 10.61 21.01 2.76
C VAL A 121 9.69 19.92 3.27
N VAL A 122 8.82 20.26 4.20
CA VAL A 122 7.74 19.40 4.70
C VAL A 122 6.42 20.07 4.39
N ASP A 123 5.59 19.44 3.57
CA ASP A 123 4.25 19.92 3.24
C ASP A 123 3.24 18.78 3.46
N HIS A 124 2.36 18.99 4.44
CA HIS A 124 1.36 18.00 4.80
C HIS A 124 0.31 17.77 3.71
N MET A 125 -0.03 18.80 2.94
CA MET A 125 -1.00 18.68 1.83
C MET A 125 -0.40 17.84 0.70
N VAL A 126 0.87 18.09 0.35
CA VAL A 126 1.61 17.30 -0.64
C VAL A 126 1.72 15.85 -0.16
N ASN A 127 2.13 15.61 1.08
CA ASN A 127 2.26 14.26 1.63
C ASN A 127 0.93 13.48 1.60
N ASN A 128 -0.17 14.13 2.00
CA ASN A 128 -1.51 13.53 1.97
C ASN A 128 -1.95 13.23 0.53
N ARG A 129 -1.62 14.10 -0.41
CA ARG A 129 -1.98 13.92 -1.82
C ARG A 129 -1.18 12.81 -2.49
N ILE A 130 0.11 12.70 -2.16
CA ILE A 130 0.93 11.56 -2.57
C ILE A 130 0.33 10.27 -2.01
N LYS A 131 -0.03 10.22 -0.71
CA LYS A 131 -0.70 9.07 -0.11
C LYS A 131 -2.00 8.73 -0.84
N ALA A 132 -2.82 9.73 -1.16
CA ALA A 132 -4.07 9.52 -1.89
C ALA A 132 -3.87 8.94 -3.31
N ALA A 133 -2.74 9.18 -3.97
CA ALA A 133 -2.44 8.60 -5.27
C ALA A 133 -2.22 7.08 -5.22
N TYR A 134 -1.85 6.53 -4.07
CA TYR A 134 -1.77 5.08 -3.87
C TYR A 134 -3.13 4.42 -3.68
N HIS A 135 -4.18 5.22 -3.42
CA HIS A 135 -5.52 4.71 -3.20
C HIS A 135 -5.55 3.56 -2.16
N SER A 136 -6.23 2.46 -2.47
CA SER A 136 -6.32 1.26 -1.62
C SER A 136 -5.03 0.41 -1.55
N MET A 137 -3.95 0.80 -2.24
CA MET A 137 -2.68 0.06 -2.22
C MET A 137 -1.90 0.17 -0.91
N LEU A 138 -2.22 1.13 -0.04
CA LEU A 138 -1.56 1.31 1.25
C LEU A 138 -2.54 1.10 2.40
N MET A 139 -2.12 0.36 3.42
CA MET A 139 -2.84 0.29 4.70
C MET A 139 -2.99 1.69 5.31
N GLU A 140 -4.04 1.92 6.08
CA GLU A 140 -4.38 3.23 6.65
C GLU A 140 -3.22 3.92 7.39
N HIS A 141 -2.51 3.17 8.23
CA HIS A 141 -1.39 3.67 9.03
C HIS A 141 -0.04 3.68 8.29
N ARG A 142 -0.01 3.23 7.00
CA ARG A 142 1.22 3.21 6.19
C ARG A 142 1.37 4.51 5.42
N LYS A 143 2.64 4.91 5.23
CA LYS A 143 3.05 6.11 4.51
C LYS A 143 3.93 5.72 3.34
N PRO A 144 3.74 6.31 2.15
CA PRO A 144 4.59 6.04 1.00
C PRO A 144 6.02 6.53 1.26
N VAL A 145 6.99 5.83 0.69
CA VAL A 145 8.38 6.27 0.60
C VAL A 145 8.54 7.05 -0.70
N PHE A 146 9.14 8.23 -0.67
CA PHE A 146 9.41 9.00 -1.88
C PHE A 146 10.59 9.95 -1.72
N VAL A 147 11.21 10.28 -2.84
CA VAL A 147 12.23 11.33 -2.99
C VAL A 147 11.84 12.14 -4.21
N LEU A 148 11.25 13.31 -4.01
CA LEU A 148 10.72 14.16 -5.05
C LEU A 148 11.42 15.51 -5.08
N ASN A 149 11.80 15.95 -6.27
CA ASN A 149 12.34 17.25 -6.56
C ASN A 149 11.31 18.06 -7.38
N LEU A 150 10.90 19.19 -6.85
CA LEU A 150 10.07 20.18 -7.54
C LEU A 150 10.97 21.33 -7.98
N THR A 151 10.97 21.61 -9.27
CA THR A 151 11.57 22.81 -9.84
C THR A 151 10.43 23.73 -10.25
N ILE A 152 10.33 24.88 -9.59
CA ILE A 152 9.25 25.86 -9.78
C ILE A 152 9.86 27.27 -9.86
N ASP A 153 9.22 28.17 -10.59
CA ASP A 153 9.65 29.57 -10.64
C ASP A 153 9.69 30.16 -9.22
N PRO A 154 10.82 30.70 -8.77
CA PRO A 154 10.94 31.33 -7.45
C PRO A 154 9.87 32.40 -7.17
N ALA A 155 9.30 33.06 -8.18
CA ALA A 155 8.22 34.00 -8.03
C ALA A 155 6.90 33.38 -7.57
N LEU A 156 6.70 32.07 -7.84
CA LEU A 156 5.48 31.30 -7.51
C LEU A 156 5.56 30.58 -6.17
N VAL A 157 6.66 30.76 -5.40
CA VAL A 157 6.85 30.09 -4.11
C VAL A 157 7.41 31.02 -3.06
N ASP A 158 6.69 31.16 -1.95
CA ASP A 158 7.19 31.86 -0.77
C ASP A 158 7.85 30.87 0.19
N VAL A 159 9.15 31.04 0.42
CA VAL A 159 9.96 30.22 1.33
C VAL A 159 10.14 30.85 2.72
N ASN A 160 9.62 32.05 2.93
CA ASN A 160 9.76 32.80 4.19
C ASN A 160 8.56 32.61 5.14
N VAL A 161 7.97 31.44 5.15
CA VAL A 161 6.77 31.11 5.94
C VAL A 161 7.11 30.68 7.38
N HIS A 162 8.23 30.00 7.59
CA HIS A 162 8.63 29.46 8.88
C HIS A 162 10.08 29.84 9.23
N PRO A 163 10.43 30.12 10.53
CA PRO A 163 11.80 30.51 10.93
C PRO A 163 12.89 29.53 10.51
N ARG A 164 12.58 28.23 10.50
CA ARG A 164 13.50 27.16 10.02
C ARG A 164 13.47 27.00 8.51
N LYS A 165 12.58 27.72 7.80
CA LYS A 165 12.39 27.61 6.35
C LYS A 165 12.16 26.16 5.87
N SER A 166 11.54 25.34 6.72
CA SER A 166 11.18 23.96 6.45
C SER A 166 9.81 23.82 5.77
N GLU A 167 9.06 24.91 5.67
CA GLU A 167 7.75 25.00 5.03
C GLU A 167 7.80 26.03 3.92
N VAL A 168 7.04 25.78 2.86
CA VAL A 168 6.90 26.69 1.73
C VAL A 168 5.42 26.93 1.46
N ARG A 169 5.10 28.06 0.88
CA ARG A 169 3.76 28.39 0.41
C ARG A 169 3.80 28.62 -1.09
N PHE A 170 3.05 27.81 -1.83
CA PHE A 170 2.90 27.97 -3.27
C PHE A 170 1.81 29.00 -3.55
N GLU A 171 1.98 29.82 -4.57
CA GLU A 171 0.95 30.76 -5.03
C GLU A 171 -0.32 30.00 -5.43
N ASP A 172 -0.19 28.95 -6.25
CA ASP A 172 -1.28 28.02 -6.57
C ASP A 172 -1.01 26.64 -5.97
N GLN A 173 -1.35 26.47 -4.69
CA GLN A 173 -1.23 25.21 -3.96
C GLN A 173 -2.04 24.09 -4.63
N LYS A 174 -3.24 24.41 -5.17
CA LYS A 174 -4.12 23.39 -5.77
C LYS A 174 -3.52 22.83 -7.04
N MET A 175 -2.95 23.67 -7.88
CA MET A 175 -2.27 23.26 -9.11
C MET A 175 -1.09 22.36 -8.79
N VAL A 176 -0.17 22.78 -7.89
CA VAL A 176 1.00 21.98 -7.51
C VAL A 176 0.60 20.60 -6.99
N VAL A 177 -0.33 20.55 -6.04
CA VAL A 177 -0.82 19.32 -5.43
C VAL A 177 -1.50 18.39 -6.44
N SER A 178 -2.29 18.95 -7.39
CA SER A 178 -2.94 18.21 -8.47
C SER A 178 -1.92 17.58 -9.43
N ARG A 179 -0.87 18.33 -9.80
CA ARG A 179 0.19 17.84 -10.70
C ARG A 179 1.01 16.74 -10.06
N ILE A 180 1.35 16.87 -8.77
CA ILE A 180 2.03 15.82 -8.00
C ILE A 180 1.17 14.55 -7.96
N TYR A 181 -0.13 14.68 -7.64
CA TYR A 181 -1.06 13.55 -7.63
C TYR A 181 -1.07 12.83 -8.98
N GLY A 182 -1.23 13.56 -10.08
CA GLY A 182 -1.24 12.99 -11.42
C GLY A 182 0.06 12.27 -11.77
N ALA A 183 1.20 12.89 -11.48
CA ALA A 183 2.52 12.32 -11.75
C ALA A 183 2.76 11.01 -10.96
N VAL A 184 2.42 11.01 -9.66
CA VAL A 184 2.54 9.81 -8.81
C VAL A 184 1.59 8.71 -9.29
N LYS A 185 0.32 9.04 -9.58
CA LYS A 185 -0.66 8.09 -10.09
C LYS A 185 -0.19 7.45 -11.40
N SER A 186 0.29 8.24 -12.36
CA SER A 186 0.81 7.73 -13.63
C SER A 186 2.03 6.83 -13.44
N ALA A 187 2.95 7.16 -12.52
CA ALA A 187 4.11 6.32 -12.23
C ALA A 187 3.71 4.98 -11.60
N LEU A 188 2.69 4.97 -10.74
CA LEU A 188 2.16 3.74 -10.13
C LEU A 188 1.40 2.89 -11.15
N GLU A 189 0.70 3.50 -12.11
CA GLU A 189 -0.03 2.80 -13.17
C GLU A 189 0.89 2.20 -14.23
N ALA A 190 1.99 2.89 -14.56
CA ALA A 190 2.97 2.44 -15.53
C ALA A 190 4.00 1.45 -14.95
N GLY A 191 4.15 1.43 -13.61
CA GLY A 191 5.16 0.61 -12.94
C GLY A 191 4.72 -0.84 -12.75
N ASP A 192 5.67 -1.78 -12.86
CA ASP A 192 5.47 -3.16 -12.39
C ASP A 192 5.34 -3.16 -10.86
N LEU A 193 4.11 -3.27 -10.35
CA LEU A 193 3.81 -3.28 -8.92
C LEU A 193 3.83 -4.69 -8.31
N MET A 194 4.00 -5.74 -9.14
CA MET A 194 4.08 -7.12 -8.65
C MET A 194 5.28 -7.29 -7.72
N PRO A 195 5.08 -7.68 -6.45
CA PRO A 195 6.19 -7.94 -5.54
C PRO A 195 7.01 -9.13 -6.01
N ARG A 196 8.31 -8.98 -6.16
CA ARG A 196 9.22 -10.10 -6.44
C ARG A 196 9.63 -10.78 -5.14
N ALA A 197 9.82 -12.09 -5.17
CA ALA A 197 10.20 -12.87 -3.99
C ALA A 197 11.51 -12.36 -3.34
N SER A 198 12.49 -11.95 -4.15
CA SER A 198 13.75 -11.36 -3.70
C SER A 198 13.58 -10.01 -2.97
N GLU A 199 12.61 -9.19 -3.40
CA GLU A 199 12.26 -7.92 -2.77
C GLU A 199 11.55 -8.15 -1.44
N SER A 200 10.65 -9.14 -1.39
CA SER A 200 9.85 -9.47 -0.19
C SER A 200 10.71 -10.03 0.94
N VAL A 201 11.65 -10.92 0.66
CA VAL A 201 12.54 -11.53 1.65
C VAL A 201 13.48 -10.49 2.25
N ARG A 202 14.08 -9.60 1.45
CA ARG A 202 14.94 -8.52 1.95
C ARG A 202 14.17 -7.54 2.85
N TYR A 203 12.93 -7.24 2.48
CA TYR A 203 12.09 -6.33 3.24
C TYR A 203 11.63 -6.91 4.58
N MET A 204 11.41 -8.22 4.67
CA MET A 204 11.04 -8.91 5.92
C MET A 204 12.23 -9.08 6.87
N SER A 205 13.46 -9.23 6.35
CA SER A 205 14.66 -9.37 7.18
C SER A 205 15.10 -8.08 7.90
N GLU A 206 14.63 -6.92 7.43
CA GLU A 206 14.89 -5.61 8.06
C GLU A 206 13.84 -5.24 9.13
N ARG A 207 12.82 -6.08 9.37
CA ARG A 207 11.83 -5.89 10.43
C ARG A 207 12.24 -6.62 11.70
N GLU A 208 12.05 -5.98 12.85
CA GLU A 208 12.07 -6.68 14.13
C GLU A 208 11.11 -7.87 14.08
N PRO A 209 11.50 -9.05 14.60
CA PRO A 209 10.66 -10.24 14.54
C PRO A 209 9.37 -9.98 15.31
N VAL A 210 8.26 -9.93 14.59
CA VAL A 210 6.94 -10.04 15.20
C VAL A 210 6.87 -11.44 15.78
N ALA A 211 6.73 -11.57 17.09
CA ALA A 211 6.62 -12.84 17.79
C ALA A 211 5.48 -13.65 17.16
N PHE A 212 5.82 -14.71 16.44
CA PHE A 212 4.85 -15.70 16.01
C PHE A 212 4.31 -16.40 17.26
N VAL A 213 3.05 -16.20 17.54
CA VAL A 213 2.34 -17.07 18.49
C VAL A 213 2.23 -18.42 17.80
N GLU A 214 3.01 -19.38 18.27
CA GLU A 214 2.92 -20.76 17.80
C GLU A 214 1.51 -21.30 18.07
N ALA A 215 0.78 -21.60 16.99
CA ALA A 215 -0.42 -22.42 17.09
C ALA A 215 -0.04 -23.85 17.50
N PRO A 216 -0.81 -24.52 18.36
CA PRO A 216 -0.47 -25.86 18.85
C PRO A 216 -0.39 -26.85 17.68
N ARG A 217 0.74 -27.53 17.57
CA ARG A 217 0.98 -28.60 16.61
C ARG A 217 0.13 -29.84 17.00
N VAL A 218 -0.98 -30.03 16.32
CA VAL A 218 -1.62 -31.36 16.27
C VAL A 218 -0.96 -32.12 15.13
N MET A 219 -0.02 -33.00 15.49
CA MET A 219 0.53 -34.01 14.56
C MET A 219 -0.43 -35.19 14.44
N GLU A 220 -1.36 -35.15 13.50
CA GLU A 220 -1.97 -36.35 12.97
C GLU A 220 -1.19 -36.83 11.73
N ARG A 221 -0.62 -38.01 11.85
CA ARG A 221 0.04 -38.72 10.74
C ARG A 221 -1.03 -39.20 9.75
N LEU A 222 -1.19 -38.42 8.66
CA LEU A 222 -2.01 -38.90 7.53
C LEU A 222 -1.20 -39.80 6.61
N ASN A 223 -1.70 -41.01 6.48
CA ASN A 223 -1.18 -42.10 5.64
C ASN A 223 -1.62 -41.84 4.19
N PHE A 224 -0.70 -41.43 3.31
CA PHE A 224 -1.00 -41.19 1.90
C PHE A 224 -1.05 -42.52 1.13
N GLY A 225 -2.26 -43.02 0.90
CA GLY A 225 -2.52 -43.97 -0.16
C GLY A 225 -2.42 -43.33 -1.53
N ALA A 226 -1.61 -43.88 -2.44
CA ALA A 226 -1.41 -43.35 -3.77
C ALA A 226 -2.72 -43.28 -4.59
N PRO A 227 -3.07 -42.17 -5.23
CA PRO A 227 -4.24 -42.09 -6.10
C PRO A 227 -3.99 -42.85 -7.41
N LYS A 228 -4.91 -43.76 -7.74
CA LYS A 228 -4.98 -44.39 -9.07
C LYS A 228 -5.53 -43.35 -10.06
N PHE A 229 -4.74 -43.02 -11.06
CA PHE A 229 -5.21 -42.25 -12.21
C PHE A 229 -6.21 -43.08 -13.02
N VAL A 230 -7.43 -42.63 -13.10
CA VAL A 230 -8.41 -43.08 -14.10
C VAL A 230 -8.41 -42.08 -15.22
N GLN A 231 -7.96 -42.53 -16.38
CA GLN A 231 -7.92 -41.73 -17.62
C GLN A 231 -9.27 -41.91 -18.30
N GLU A 232 -10.19 -40.98 -18.15
CA GLU A 232 -11.41 -40.93 -18.96
C GLU A 232 -11.17 -40.05 -20.18
N SER A 233 -11.23 -40.71 -21.33
CA SER A 233 -11.17 -40.09 -22.65
C SER A 233 -12.54 -39.50 -23.00
N PHE A 234 -12.71 -38.19 -22.99
CA PHE A 234 -13.88 -37.51 -23.57
C PHE A 234 -13.72 -37.35 -25.07
N VAL A 235 -14.65 -37.96 -25.79
CA VAL A 235 -14.87 -37.79 -27.24
C VAL A 235 -15.50 -36.44 -27.46
N ARG A 236 -14.82 -35.56 -28.23
CA ARG A 236 -15.36 -34.28 -28.69
C ARG A 236 -16.31 -34.49 -29.85
N GLU A 237 -17.59 -34.22 -29.69
CA GLU A 237 -18.50 -33.93 -30.80
C GLU A 237 -18.33 -32.48 -31.25
N SER A 238 -18.01 -32.30 -32.52
CA SER A 238 -17.84 -31.02 -33.18
C SER A 238 -19.19 -30.41 -33.56
N GLY A 239 -19.65 -29.45 -32.78
CA GLY A 239 -20.70 -28.53 -33.16
C GLY A 239 -20.11 -27.11 -33.22
N GLY A 240 -20.05 -26.54 -34.41
CA GLY A 240 -19.51 -25.20 -34.62
C GLY A 240 -20.40 -24.14 -33.99
N LEU A 241 -19.81 -23.40 -33.09
CA LEU A 241 -20.28 -22.12 -32.61
C LEU A 241 -19.07 -21.15 -32.73
N ASP A 242 -19.31 -19.98 -33.27
CA ASP A 242 -18.33 -18.90 -33.35
C ASP A 242 -17.84 -18.56 -31.96
N PHE A 243 -16.61 -18.90 -31.65
CA PHE A 243 -15.95 -18.49 -30.42
C PHE A 243 -15.38 -17.08 -30.64
N GLU A 244 -15.91 -16.10 -29.91
CA GLU A 244 -15.11 -14.92 -29.60
C GLU A 244 -13.74 -15.40 -29.08
N GLU A 245 -12.66 -14.82 -29.59
CA GLU A 245 -11.29 -15.14 -29.15
C GLU A 245 -11.20 -14.89 -27.63
N GLU A 246 -11.38 -15.94 -26.84
CA GLU A 246 -11.04 -15.91 -25.41
C GLU A 246 -9.54 -15.62 -25.33
N LYS A 247 -9.20 -14.45 -24.81
CA LYS A 247 -7.82 -14.12 -24.44
C LYS A 247 -7.28 -15.26 -23.57
N GLU A 248 -6.21 -15.91 -24.01
CA GLU A 248 -5.55 -16.91 -23.17
C GLU A 248 -5.18 -16.24 -21.83
N PRO A 249 -5.49 -16.92 -20.71
CA PRO A 249 -5.20 -16.36 -19.39
C PRO A 249 -3.71 -16.11 -19.24
N THR A 250 -3.33 -14.92 -18.75
CA THR A 250 -1.92 -14.53 -18.58
C THR A 250 -1.20 -15.39 -17.54
N MET A 251 -1.94 -16.12 -16.69
CA MET A 251 -1.42 -17.01 -15.67
C MET A 251 -2.08 -18.39 -15.74
N LYS A 252 -1.25 -19.45 -15.76
CA LYS A 252 -1.70 -20.85 -15.74
C LYS A 252 -1.63 -21.38 -14.31
N VAL A 253 -2.78 -21.76 -13.73
CA VAL A 253 -2.87 -22.37 -12.39
C VAL A 253 -2.24 -23.76 -12.41
N ILE A 254 -1.41 -24.06 -11.38
CA ILE A 254 -0.78 -25.37 -11.18
C ILE A 254 -1.51 -26.15 -10.09
N CYS A 255 -1.60 -25.61 -8.88
CA CYS A 255 -2.20 -26.26 -7.71
C CYS A 255 -2.42 -25.27 -6.56
N GLN A 256 -3.15 -25.76 -5.55
CA GLN A 256 -3.28 -25.09 -4.25
C GLN A 256 -2.26 -25.63 -3.26
N LEU A 257 -1.61 -24.76 -2.50
CA LEU A 257 -0.67 -25.08 -1.43
C LEU A 257 -1.32 -24.82 -0.07
N GLN A 258 -1.42 -25.85 0.77
CA GLN A 258 -1.94 -25.78 2.15
C GLN A 258 -3.30 -25.06 2.29
N ASN A 259 -4.19 -25.17 1.30
CA ASN A 259 -5.49 -24.49 1.26
C ASN A 259 -5.39 -22.98 1.52
N ALA A 260 -4.27 -22.36 1.20
CA ALA A 260 -3.98 -20.95 1.48
C ALA A 260 -3.44 -20.19 0.27
N TYR A 261 -2.62 -20.84 -0.52
CA TYR A 261 -1.94 -20.21 -1.64
C TYR A 261 -2.23 -20.94 -2.94
N ILE A 262 -2.41 -20.20 -4.03
CA ILE A 262 -2.50 -20.73 -5.38
C ILE A 262 -1.14 -20.55 -6.04
N LEU A 263 -0.60 -21.63 -6.62
CA LEU A 263 0.60 -21.59 -7.45
C LEU A 263 0.19 -21.51 -8.91
N ALA A 264 0.71 -20.52 -9.61
CA ALA A 264 0.48 -20.31 -11.03
C ALA A 264 1.80 -20.04 -11.77
N LEU A 265 1.81 -20.22 -13.08
CA LEU A 265 2.92 -19.83 -13.97
C LEU A 265 2.47 -18.69 -14.86
N ASN A 266 3.33 -17.72 -15.06
CA ASN A 266 3.25 -16.73 -16.12
C ASN A 266 4.50 -16.85 -17.04
N GLU A 267 4.64 -15.93 -17.99
CA GLU A 267 5.79 -15.90 -18.92
C GLU A 267 7.15 -15.73 -18.20
N ASP A 268 7.17 -15.03 -17.06
CA ASP A 268 8.38 -14.74 -16.29
C ASP A 268 8.79 -15.86 -15.34
N GLY A 269 7.84 -16.71 -14.87
CA GLY A 269 8.14 -17.78 -13.93
C GLY A 269 6.97 -18.19 -13.03
N LEU A 270 7.28 -18.47 -11.75
CA LEU A 270 6.31 -18.91 -10.76
C LEU A 270 5.65 -17.70 -10.07
N VAL A 271 4.33 -17.73 -9.97
CA VAL A 271 3.53 -16.77 -9.20
C VAL A 271 2.87 -17.50 -8.03
N VAL A 272 3.04 -16.98 -6.82
CA VAL A 272 2.37 -17.45 -5.61
C VAL A 272 1.32 -16.42 -5.24
N ILE A 273 0.06 -16.85 -5.20
CA ILE A 273 -1.10 -15.96 -4.95
C ILE A 273 -1.71 -16.35 -3.59
N ASP A 274 -1.89 -15.38 -2.71
CA ASP A 274 -2.66 -15.55 -1.48
C ASP A 274 -4.15 -15.55 -1.84
N GLN A 275 -4.82 -16.73 -1.74
CA GLN A 275 -6.22 -16.90 -2.15
C GLN A 275 -7.18 -15.96 -1.39
N HIS A 276 -6.90 -15.70 -0.12
CA HIS A 276 -7.74 -14.82 0.70
C HIS A 276 -7.57 -13.36 0.27
N ALA A 277 -6.33 -12.88 0.19
CA ALA A 277 -6.04 -11.51 -0.22
C ALA A 277 -6.47 -11.23 -1.67
N ALA A 278 -6.33 -12.22 -2.57
CA ALA A 278 -6.80 -12.14 -3.95
C ALA A 278 -8.33 -12.01 -4.01
N HIS A 279 -9.06 -12.86 -3.28
CA HIS A 279 -10.51 -12.81 -3.26
C HIS A 279 -11.06 -11.54 -2.59
N GLU A 280 -10.42 -11.05 -1.50
CA GLU A 280 -10.72 -9.73 -0.93
C GLU A 280 -10.59 -8.62 -1.98
N LYS A 281 -9.54 -8.69 -2.80
CA LYS A 281 -9.28 -7.67 -3.83
C LYS A 281 -10.33 -7.71 -4.93
N VAL A 282 -10.66 -8.89 -5.45
CA VAL A 282 -11.71 -9.06 -6.46
C VAL A 282 -13.04 -8.53 -5.94
N ARG A 283 -13.43 -8.94 -4.73
CA ARG A 283 -14.68 -8.47 -4.11
C ARG A 283 -14.74 -6.97 -3.89
N PHE A 284 -13.62 -6.38 -3.48
CA PHE A 284 -13.55 -4.93 -3.30
C PHE A 284 -13.77 -4.17 -4.62
N GLU A 285 -13.13 -4.61 -5.71
CA GLU A 285 -13.29 -3.95 -7.01
C GLU A 285 -14.71 -4.16 -7.55
N GLU A 286 -15.29 -5.37 -7.45
CA GLU A 286 -16.69 -5.64 -7.83
C GLU A 286 -17.65 -4.70 -7.09
N LEU A 287 -17.53 -4.58 -5.77
CA LEU A 287 -18.36 -3.72 -4.95
C LEU A 287 -18.15 -2.23 -5.26
N MET A 288 -16.93 -1.83 -5.60
CA MET A 288 -16.63 -0.46 -6.01
C MET A 288 -17.27 -0.12 -7.35
N ASP A 289 -17.15 -1.02 -8.33
CA ASP A 289 -17.75 -0.86 -9.66
C ASP A 289 -19.28 -0.82 -9.56
N GLU A 290 -19.90 -1.69 -8.75
CA GLU A 290 -21.36 -1.67 -8.47
C GLU A 290 -21.79 -0.32 -7.85
N TYR A 291 -21.00 0.19 -6.89
CA TYR A 291 -21.28 1.49 -6.26
C TYR A 291 -21.17 2.65 -7.26
N GLU A 292 -20.11 2.67 -8.08
CA GLU A 292 -19.88 3.72 -9.09
C GLU A 292 -20.95 3.67 -10.20
N ALA A 293 -21.34 2.47 -10.62
CA ALA A 293 -22.42 2.26 -11.59
C ALA A 293 -23.83 2.53 -11.02
N ARG A 294 -23.93 2.74 -9.70
CA ARG A 294 -25.20 2.85 -8.96
C ARG A 294 -26.09 1.61 -9.11
N GLU A 295 -25.50 0.47 -9.36
CA GLU A 295 -26.19 -0.80 -9.41
C GLU A 295 -26.36 -1.32 -7.98
N LYS A 296 -27.54 -1.15 -7.42
CA LYS A 296 -27.87 -1.69 -6.11
C LYS A 296 -28.37 -3.12 -6.27
N ARG A 297 -27.82 -4.06 -5.52
CA ARG A 297 -28.30 -5.45 -5.46
C ARG A 297 -28.75 -5.78 -4.02
N PRO A 298 -29.83 -5.15 -3.54
CA PRO A 298 -30.33 -5.40 -2.21
C PRO A 298 -30.93 -6.81 -2.13
N GLN A 299 -30.64 -7.50 -1.04
CA GLN A 299 -31.31 -8.74 -0.66
C GLN A 299 -32.19 -8.43 0.56
N SER A 300 -33.49 -8.52 0.38
CA SER A 300 -34.45 -8.33 1.47
C SER A 300 -34.31 -9.45 2.50
N LEU A 301 -34.33 -9.08 3.76
CA LEU A 301 -34.29 -10.02 4.87
C LEU A 301 -35.69 -10.63 5.08
N LEU A 302 -35.74 -11.95 5.35
CA LEU A 302 -36.99 -12.63 5.68
C LEU A 302 -37.63 -12.07 6.97
N LEU A 303 -36.79 -11.73 7.93
CA LEU A 303 -37.17 -11.01 9.15
C LEU A 303 -36.28 -9.77 9.26
N PRO A 304 -36.88 -8.58 9.45
CA PRO A 304 -36.11 -7.36 9.69
C PRO A 304 -35.24 -7.52 10.92
N LEU A 305 -33.97 -7.08 10.83
CA LEU A 305 -33.03 -7.07 11.94
C LEU A 305 -33.15 -5.76 12.70
N THR A 306 -33.43 -5.85 14.00
CA THR A 306 -33.41 -4.68 14.88
C THR A 306 -32.02 -4.52 15.48
N LEU A 307 -31.41 -3.34 15.30
CA LEU A 307 -30.10 -2.97 15.85
C LEU A 307 -30.32 -2.01 17.03
N GLU A 308 -29.87 -2.41 18.21
CA GLU A 308 -29.75 -1.54 19.38
C GLU A 308 -28.34 -0.97 19.39
N LEU A 309 -28.18 0.31 19.03
CA LEU A 309 -26.90 0.96 18.86
C LEU A 309 -26.59 1.89 20.03
N SER A 310 -25.32 1.95 20.45
CA SER A 310 -24.83 2.97 21.36
C SER A 310 -24.98 4.38 20.74
N ARG A 311 -24.94 5.41 21.59
CA ARG A 311 -25.10 6.79 21.12
C ARG A 311 -24.08 7.19 20.05
N ASP A 312 -22.83 6.73 20.20
CA ASP A 312 -21.74 7.03 19.26
C ASP A 312 -21.97 6.30 17.93
N GLU A 313 -22.38 5.02 17.97
CA GLU A 313 -22.72 4.23 16.76
C GLU A 313 -23.90 4.85 16.00
N GLN A 314 -24.93 5.36 16.70
CA GLN A 314 -26.07 6.04 16.10
C GLN A 314 -25.66 7.28 15.32
N VAL A 315 -24.78 8.11 15.88
CA VAL A 315 -24.27 9.31 15.21
C VAL A 315 -23.52 8.90 13.93
N VAL A 316 -22.63 7.91 14.02
CA VAL A 316 -21.87 7.42 12.87
C VAL A 316 -22.81 6.86 11.81
N LEU A 317 -23.82 6.06 12.19
CA LEU A 317 -24.79 5.50 11.22
C LEU A 317 -25.62 6.62 10.57
N SER A 318 -26.17 7.54 11.34
CA SER A 318 -27.02 8.61 10.82
C SER A 318 -26.28 9.53 9.85
N GLU A 319 -25.01 9.83 10.13
CA GLU A 319 -24.16 10.62 9.21
C GLU A 319 -23.81 9.90 7.90
N ASN A 320 -23.94 8.57 7.86
CA ASN A 320 -23.55 7.74 6.73
C ASN A 320 -24.72 6.98 6.07
N LEU A 321 -25.98 7.19 6.49
CA LEU A 321 -27.14 6.49 5.93
C LEU A 321 -27.21 6.53 4.40
N ALA A 322 -26.91 7.68 3.78
CA ALA A 322 -26.91 7.82 2.33
C ALA A 322 -25.82 6.95 1.65
N VAL A 323 -24.70 6.69 2.33
CA VAL A 323 -23.66 5.78 1.83
C VAL A 323 -24.13 4.34 1.93
N PHE A 324 -24.69 3.94 3.08
CA PHE A 324 -25.26 2.60 3.26
C PHE A 324 -26.37 2.32 2.24
N GLU A 325 -27.27 3.29 2.02
CA GLU A 325 -28.31 3.18 1.00
C GLU A 325 -27.72 3.04 -0.41
N GLY A 326 -26.67 3.81 -0.72
CA GLY A 326 -25.92 3.71 -1.99
C GLY A 326 -25.33 2.32 -2.22
N LEU A 327 -24.96 1.61 -1.16
CA LEU A 327 -24.40 0.26 -1.17
C LEU A 327 -25.46 -0.86 -1.15
N GLY A 328 -26.75 -0.52 -1.07
CA GLY A 328 -27.85 -1.49 -1.11
C GLY A 328 -28.33 -1.95 0.27
N PHE A 329 -27.98 -1.25 1.35
CA PHE A 329 -28.65 -1.43 2.64
C PHE A 329 -29.95 -0.64 2.66
N GLU A 330 -30.99 -1.20 3.28
CA GLU A 330 -32.19 -0.50 3.65
C GLU A 330 -32.26 -0.44 5.17
N ILE A 331 -31.90 0.70 5.74
CA ILE A 331 -31.84 0.94 7.19
C ILE A 331 -32.74 2.12 7.52
N GLU A 332 -33.64 1.94 8.48
CA GLU A 332 -34.60 2.95 8.94
C GLU A 332 -34.52 3.14 10.45
N GLU A 333 -34.75 4.37 10.93
CA GLU A 333 -34.93 4.63 12.37
C GLU A 333 -36.27 4.03 12.85
N PHE A 334 -36.22 3.24 13.93
CA PHE A 334 -37.40 2.54 14.46
C PHE A 334 -37.91 3.11 15.80
N GLY A 335 -37.43 4.29 16.17
CA GLY A 335 -37.80 4.96 17.41
C GLY A 335 -36.89 4.64 18.58
N GLY A 336 -36.69 5.61 19.45
CA GLY A 336 -35.72 5.53 20.55
C GLY A 336 -34.28 5.45 20.01
N ASP A 337 -33.53 4.47 20.51
CA ASP A 337 -32.12 4.24 20.15
C ASP A 337 -31.97 3.04 19.18
N SER A 338 -33.03 2.66 18.43
CA SER A 338 -33.09 1.47 17.60
C SER A 338 -33.19 1.80 16.13
N PHE A 339 -32.53 0.97 15.29
CA PHE A 339 -32.62 0.98 13.84
C PHE A 339 -33.12 -0.36 13.33
N VAL A 340 -33.84 -0.39 12.21
CA VAL A 340 -34.28 -1.61 11.56
C VAL A 340 -33.63 -1.74 10.20
N VAL A 341 -33.03 -2.88 9.95
CA VAL A 341 -32.44 -3.26 8.66
C VAL A 341 -33.44 -4.18 7.95
N ARG A 342 -33.89 -3.79 6.76
CA ARG A 342 -34.84 -4.55 5.92
C ARG A 342 -34.17 -5.27 4.78
N ALA A 343 -33.11 -4.68 4.24
CA ALA A 343 -32.33 -5.28 3.17
C ALA A 343 -30.84 -4.99 3.35
N VAL A 344 -30.00 -5.88 2.83
CA VAL A 344 -28.54 -5.77 2.84
C VAL A 344 -28.01 -6.08 1.43
N PRO A 345 -26.80 -5.68 1.07
CA PRO A 345 -26.15 -6.12 -0.15
C PRO A 345 -26.11 -7.64 -0.24
N SER A 346 -26.38 -8.20 -1.43
CA SER A 346 -26.47 -9.65 -1.66
C SER A 346 -25.19 -10.41 -1.29
N CYS A 347 -24.04 -9.76 -1.35
CA CYS A 347 -22.74 -10.34 -0.97
C CYS A 347 -22.61 -10.64 0.54
N LEU A 348 -23.47 -10.07 1.39
CA LEU A 348 -23.49 -10.29 2.84
C LEU A 348 -24.54 -11.33 3.26
N GLY A 349 -25.23 -11.96 2.31
CA GLY A 349 -26.22 -12.99 2.60
C GLY A 349 -25.58 -14.19 3.32
N GLY A 350 -26.04 -14.50 4.53
CA GLY A 350 -25.55 -15.60 5.34
C GLY A 350 -24.49 -15.25 6.39
N GLU A 351 -24.05 -13.97 6.47
CA GLU A 351 -23.18 -13.49 7.53
C GLU A 351 -23.99 -13.02 8.76
N ASP A 352 -23.33 -12.89 9.91
CA ASP A 352 -23.91 -12.25 11.10
C ASP A 352 -23.99 -10.74 10.89
N LEU A 353 -25.17 -10.28 10.43
CA LEU A 353 -25.39 -8.90 10.00
C LEU A 353 -25.23 -7.88 11.13
N ASP A 354 -25.59 -8.22 12.38
CA ASP A 354 -25.37 -7.34 13.54
C ASP A 354 -23.87 -7.08 13.72
N SER A 355 -23.08 -8.15 13.72
CA SER A 355 -21.62 -8.06 13.84
C SER A 355 -20.97 -7.33 12.64
N VAL A 356 -21.49 -7.52 11.44
CA VAL A 356 -21.00 -6.85 10.22
C VAL A 356 -21.27 -5.35 10.31
N ILE A 357 -22.48 -4.93 10.62
CA ILE A 357 -22.84 -3.51 10.68
C ILE A 357 -22.10 -2.79 11.80
N ARG A 358 -22.00 -3.38 12.99
CA ARG A 358 -21.19 -2.80 14.09
C ARG A 358 -19.73 -2.65 13.72
N GLY A 359 -19.14 -3.67 13.10
CA GLY A 359 -17.76 -3.59 12.65
C GLY A 359 -17.53 -2.51 11.59
N VAL A 360 -18.48 -2.31 10.66
CA VAL A 360 -18.45 -1.17 9.74
C VAL A 360 -18.50 0.16 10.47
N LEU A 361 -19.40 0.29 11.48
CA LEU A 361 -19.55 1.52 12.25
C LEU A 361 -18.27 1.82 13.07
N ASP A 362 -17.63 0.79 13.64
CA ASP A 362 -16.38 0.92 14.37
C ASP A 362 -15.25 1.41 13.43
N ASP A 363 -15.11 0.81 12.25
CA ASP A 363 -14.08 1.18 11.27
C ASP A 363 -14.31 2.60 10.72
N VAL A 364 -15.54 2.96 10.39
CA VAL A 364 -15.91 4.31 9.95
C VAL A 364 -15.72 5.33 11.07
N GLY A 365 -16.11 4.98 12.31
CA GLY A 365 -15.94 5.82 13.49
C GLY A 365 -14.48 6.03 13.87
N ALA A 366 -13.66 4.97 13.83
CA ALA A 366 -12.22 5.05 14.06
C ALA A 366 -11.49 5.78 12.91
N GLY A 367 -11.97 5.60 11.68
CA GLY A 367 -11.51 6.27 10.47
C GLY A 367 -12.09 7.66 10.25
N ALA A 368 -12.81 8.26 11.22
CA ALA A 368 -13.46 9.58 11.15
C ALA A 368 -12.52 10.76 10.77
N LYS A 369 -11.27 10.46 10.44
CA LYS A 369 -10.32 11.32 9.72
C LYS A 369 -10.44 11.25 8.20
N ALA A 370 -11.25 10.35 7.62
CA ALA A 370 -11.60 10.38 6.21
C ALA A 370 -12.57 11.56 5.99
N SER A 371 -12.00 12.74 5.77
CA SER A 371 -12.71 14.01 5.65
C SER A 371 -13.56 14.13 4.37
N ASN A 372 -13.60 13.09 3.52
CA ASN A 372 -14.35 13.07 2.27
C ASN A 372 -15.24 11.83 2.15
N LEU A 373 -16.31 11.96 1.38
CA LEU A 373 -17.29 10.91 1.11
C LEU A 373 -16.63 9.63 0.55
N GLN A 374 -15.68 9.78 -0.37
CA GLN A 374 -15.01 8.65 -1.02
C GLN A 374 -14.23 7.78 -0.04
N GLY A 375 -13.50 8.38 0.92
CA GLY A 375 -12.77 7.60 1.93
C GLY A 375 -13.70 6.82 2.87
N ARG A 376 -14.92 7.32 3.13
CA ARG A 376 -15.93 6.59 3.91
C ARG A 376 -16.50 5.42 3.14
N VAL A 377 -16.77 5.60 1.86
CA VAL A 377 -17.22 4.52 0.96
C VAL A 377 -16.15 3.42 0.91
N GLU A 378 -14.89 3.78 0.69
CA GLU A 378 -13.78 2.83 0.64
C GLU A 378 -13.62 2.03 1.95
N ALA A 379 -13.79 2.67 3.11
CA ALA A 379 -13.72 1.99 4.40
C ALA A 379 -14.84 0.93 4.54
N ILE A 380 -16.08 1.29 4.18
CA ILE A 380 -17.21 0.37 4.22
C ILE A 380 -17.01 -0.79 3.25
N LEU A 381 -16.61 -0.51 2.01
CA LEU A 381 -16.36 -1.54 1.00
C LEU A 381 -15.20 -2.46 1.38
N THR A 382 -14.15 -1.93 2.00
CA THR A 382 -13.03 -2.72 2.52
C THR A 382 -13.50 -3.71 3.58
N TYR A 383 -14.33 -3.27 4.51
CA TYR A 383 -14.87 -4.15 5.54
C TYR A 383 -15.79 -5.23 4.94
N MET A 384 -16.69 -4.84 4.02
CA MET A 384 -17.59 -5.77 3.33
C MET A 384 -16.83 -6.81 2.51
N SER A 385 -15.80 -6.42 1.76
CA SER A 385 -14.99 -7.33 0.95
C SER A 385 -14.25 -8.35 1.81
N CYS A 386 -13.73 -7.94 2.97
CA CYS A 386 -13.07 -8.83 3.92
C CYS A 386 -14.03 -9.88 4.49
N ARG A 387 -15.28 -9.51 4.81
CA ARG A 387 -16.28 -10.44 5.36
C ARG A 387 -16.82 -11.40 4.32
N SER A 388 -17.01 -10.96 3.08
CA SER A 388 -17.48 -11.80 1.97
C SER A 388 -16.37 -12.62 1.29
N ALA A 389 -15.11 -12.43 1.68
CA ALA A 389 -13.98 -13.15 1.08
C ALA A 389 -13.90 -14.61 1.55
N ILE A 390 -13.31 -15.44 0.69
CA ILE A 390 -12.98 -16.83 1.00
C ILE A 390 -12.08 -16.89 2.24
N LYS A 391 -12.50 -17.64 3.25
CA LYS A 391 -11.73 -17.76 4.51
C LYS A 391 -10.43 -18.53 4.28
N PHE A 392 -9.38 -18.10 4.98
CA PHE A 392 -8.09 -18.81 4.99
C PHE A 392 -8.28 -20.29 5.39
N GLY A 393 -7.63 -21.22 4.67
CA GLY A 393 -7.73 -22.65 4.91
C GLY A 393 -8.85 -23.36 4.15
N ARG A 394 -9.65 -22.67 3.32
CA ARG A 394 -10.64 -23.32 2.45
C ARG A 394 -9.95 -24.01 1.27
N SER A 395 -10.30 -25.27 1.04
CA SER A 395 -9.92 -25.99 -0.19
C SER A 395 -10.70 -25.43 -1.38
N MET A 396 -10.00 -25.15 -2.48
CA MET A 396 -10.57 -24.71 -3.76
C MET A 396 -10.33 -25.77 -4.83
N GLY A 397 -11.33 -25.99 -5.68
CA GLY A 397 -11.17 -26.80 -6.88
C GLY A 397 -10.37 -26.05 -7.97
N MET A 398 -9.86 -26.80 -8.97
CA MET A 398 -9.08 -26.20 -10.06
C MET A 398 -9.85 -25.09 -10.76
N MET A 399 -11.12 -25.33 -11.12
CA MET A 399 -11.98 -24.35 -11.78
C MET A 399 -12.22 -23.08 -10.92
N GLU A 400 -12.34 -23.24 -9.59
CA GLU A 400 -12.50 -22.09 -8.69
C GLU A 400 -11.22 -21.22 -8.64
N MET A 401 -10.06 -21.88 -8.65
CA MET A 401 -8.76 -21.19 -8.68
C MET A 401 -8.53 -20.47 -10.01
N GLU A 402 -8.83 -21.14 -11.13
CA GLU A 402 -8.74 -20.57 -12.48
C GLU A 402 -9.68 -19.36 -12.64
N ALA A 403 -10.91 -19.46 -12.13
CA ALA A 403 -11.87 -18.36 -12.14
C ALA A 403 -11.36 -17.15 -11.33
N LEU A 404 -10.81 -17.40 -10.12
CA LEU A 404 -10.24 -16.32 -9.30
C LEU A 404 -9.04 -15.66 -9.97
N VAL A 405 -8.15 -16.44 -10.59
CA VAL A 405 -6.98 -15.92 -11.30
C VAL A 405 -7.41 -15.11 -12.53
N ALA A 406 -8.40 -15.58 -13.29
CA ALA A 406 -8.96 -14.84 -14.43
C ALA A 406 -9.61 -13.51 -14.01
N GLN A 407 -10.34 -13.49 -12.88
CA GLN A 407 -10.88 -12.26 -12.31
C GLN A 407 -9.76 -11.29 -11.91
N MET A 408 -8.68 -11.78 -11.31
CA MET A 408 -7.50 -10.98 -10.97
C MET A 408 -6.85 -10.34 -12.19
N ASP A 409 -6.71 -11.08 -13.31
CA ASP A 409 -6.14 -10.58 -14.57
C ASP A 409 -6.97 -9.44 -15.16
N GLY A 410 -8.28 -9.42 -14.93
CA GLY A 410 -9.19 -8.34 -15.34
C GLY A 410 -9.04 -7.06 -14.52
N LEU A 411 -8.40 -7.10 -13.36
CA LEU A 411 -8.28 -5.94 -12.48
C LEU A 411 -7.17 -4.98 -12.92
N LYS A 412 -7.42 -3.69 -12.82
CA LYS A 412 -6.42 -2.66 -13.11
C LYS A 412 -5.22 -2.71 -12.15
N ARG A 413 -5.42 -3.20 -10.92
CA ARG A 413 -4.42 -3.20 -9.82
C ARG A 413 -4.52 -4.45 -8.96
N PRO A 414 -4.18 -5.64 -9.50
CA PRO A 414 -4.39 -6.92 -8.80
C PRO A 414 -3.43 -7.17 -7.62
N TYR A 415 -2.34 -6.41 -7.50
CA TYR A 415 -1.18 -6.78 -6.69
C TYR A 415 -1.29 -6.51 -5.18
N THR A 416 -2.35 -5.82 -4.74
CA THR A 416 -2.51 -5.41 -3.34
C THR A 416 -3.97 -5.46 -2.93
N CYS A 417 -4.30 -6.16 -1.83
CA CYS A 417 -5.66 -6.18 -1.29
C CYS A 417 -6.02 -4.81 -0.66
N PRO A 418 -7.30 -4.54 -0.35
CA PRO A 418 -7.74 -3.28 0.25
C PRO A 418 -7.00 -2.92 1.56
N HIS A 419 -6.54 -3.93 2.30
CA HIS A 419 -5.74 -3.75 3.52
C HIS A 419 -4.26 -3.46 3.23
N GLY A 420 -3.82 -3.41 1.96
CA GLY A 420 -2.45 -3.14 1.55
C GLY A 420 -1.51 -4.35 1.69
N ARG A 421 -2.04 -5.59 1.79
CA ARG A 421 -1.23 -6.82 1.74
C ARG A 421 -1.00 -7.20 0.28
N PRO A 422 0.19 -7.70 -0.08
CA PRO A 422 0.38 -8.30 -1.39
C PRO A 422 -0.62 -9.43 -1.63
N THR A 423 -1.27 -9.43 -2.79
CA THR A 423 -2.15 -10.51 -3.23
C THR A 423 -1.38 -11.62 -3.92
N MET A 424 -0.26 -11.30 -4.53
CA MET A 424 0.60 -12.24 -5.22
C MET A 424 2.07 -11.83 -5.16
N VAL A 425 2.95 -12.80 -5.33
CA VAL A 425 4.42 -12.64 -5.38
C VAL A 425 4.95 -13.46 -6.54
N SER A 426 5.81 -12.89 -7.38
CA SER A 426 6.47 -13.59 -8.47
C SER A 426 7.89 -14.03 -8.10
N LEU A 427 8.30 -15.17 -8.64
CA LEU A 427 9.63 -15.72 -8.58
C LEU A 427 10.08 -16.04 -10.01
N ASN A 428 10.90 -15.17 -10.60
CA ASN A 428 11.32 -15.37 -11.98
C ASN A 428 12.33 -16.52 -12.10
N MET A 429 12.48 -17.08 -13.32
CA MET A 429 13.35 -18.23 -13.57
C MET A 429 14.82 -17.93 -13.32
N GLU A 430 15.27 -16.68 -13.49
CA GLU A 430 16.66 -16.29 -13.21
C GLU A 430 16.93 -16.25 -11.71
N GLU A 431 15.98 -15.75 -10.91
CA GLU A 431 16.06 -15.75 -9.45
C GLU A 431 16.08 -17.17 -8.92
N LEU A 432 15.21 -18.04 -9.46
CA LEU A 432 15.17 -19.45 -9.13
C LEU A 432 16.51 -20.16 -9.47
N ALA A 433 17.04 -19.96 -10.67
CA ALA A 433 18.34 -20.51 -11.08
C ALA A 433 19.48 -20.05 -10.17
N ARG A 434 19.45 -18.77 -9.77
CA ARG A 434 20.45 -18.19 -8.86
C ARG A 434 20.38 -18.78 -7.46
N MET A 435 19.17 -19.07 -6.94
CA MET A 435 18.97 -19.75 -5.65
C MET A 435 19.57 -21.16 -5.65
N PHE A 436 19.59 -21.84 -6.80
CA PHE A 436 20.22 -23.16 -6.97
C PHE A 436 21.70 -23.10 -7.42
N GLY A 437 22.30 -21.91 -7.42
CA GLY A 437 23.72 -21.74 -7.78
C GLY A 437 24.02 -22.06 -9.26
N ARG A 438 23.03 -21.98 -10.16
CA ARG A 438 23.19 -22.30 -11.59
C ARG A 438 23.65 -21.10 -12.44
N LYS A 439 23.83 -19.93 -11.85
CA LYS A 439 24.45 -18.72 -12.43
C LYS A 439 25.22 -17.93 -11.37
#